data_64902bb07dd40dc8f983a143cb0c9539
#
_entry.id   64902bb07dd40dc8f983a143cb0c9539
#
_cell.length_a   1.000
_cell.length_b   1.000
_cell.length_c   1.000
_cell.angle_alpha   90.00
_cell.angle_beta   90.00
_cell.angle_gamma   90.00
#
_symmetry.space_group_name_H-M   'P 1'
#
loop_
_entity.id
_entity.type
_entity.pdbx_description
1 polymer ?
#
loop_
_entity_poly.entity_id
_entity_poly.type
_entity_poly.pdbx_seq_one_letter_code
_entity_poly.pdbx_strand_id
1 'polypeptide(L)'
;MKKLFLFAAVIFASASYAQTEKGNWFAGSDLGLSYTSETVKEKNDGTETRNSTVSTLKFTPNINYFVIDNLAVGLGLEYTNSKAKGASDSENIFTIAPNATYFFPLSANLAPFVGAKVGYAMASAGSSDANKDNGLVFGGKAGIAYFVNQGAAITGYVGYDSYSLKNKANSKAETQRGILGVGVGVALFF
;
A
#
# COMPACT_ATOMS: atom_id res chain seq x y z
N MET A 1 1.56 21.87 17.61
CA MET A 1 2.77 21.09 17.28
C MET A 1 3.40 20.43 18.51
N LYS A 2 3.62 21.13 19.64
CA LYS A 2 4.23 20.54 20.87
C LYS A 2 3.44 19.34 21.45
N LYS A 3 2.11 19.32 21.37
CA LYS A 3 1.26 18.23 21.90
C LYS A 3 1.35 16.95 21.04
N LEU A 4 1.61 17.06 19.75
CA LEU A 4 1.81 15.91 18.86
C LEU A 4 3.14 15.21 19.12
N PHE A 5 4.18 15.99 19.43
CA PHE A 5 5.50 15.47 19.85
C PHE A 5 5.43 14.76 21.21
N LEU A 6 4.61 15.27 22.14
CA LEU A 6 4.42 14.64 23.45
C LEU A 6 3.68 13.30 23.32
N PHE A 7 2.68 13.21 22.44
CA PHE A 7 1.97 11.97 22.17
C PHE A 7 2.88 10.90 21.53
N ALA A 8 3.72 11.30 20.58
CA ALA A 8 4.76 10.44 20.02
C ALA A 8 5.77 9.99 21.09
N ALA A 9 6.23 10.89 21.98
CA ALA A 9 7.18 10.57 23.04
C ALA A 9 6.62 9.59 24.09
N VAL A 10 5.33 9.64 24.40
CA VAL A 10 4.69 8.73 25.36
C VAL A 10 4.58 7.32 24.78
N ILE A 11 4.35 7.18 23.46
CA ILE A 11 4.32 5.86 22.78
C ILE A 11 5.71 5.20 22.82
N PHE A 12 6.80 5.98 22.77
CA PHE A 12 8.17 5.46 22.86
C PHE A 12 8.58 4.98 24.28
N ALA A 13 7.89 5.40 25.32
CA ALA A 13 8.27 5.09 26.71
C ALA A 13 7.72 3.76 27.26
N SER A 14 6.75 3.13 26.59
CA SER A 14 6.04 1.93 27.07
C SER A 14 6.46 0.62 26.39
N ALA A 15 7.40 0.62 25.46
CA ALA A 15 7.81 -0.55 24.71
C ALA A 15 8.94 -1.32 25.42
N SER A 16 8.55 -2.13 26.41
CA SER A 16 9.43 -3.16 26.98
C SER A 16 9.02 -4.51 26.40
N TYR A 17 9.90 -5.09 25.57
CA TYR A 17 9.90 -6.47 25.08
C TYR A 17 8.81 -6.88 24.08
N ALA A 18 9.29 -7.48 22.99
CA ALA A 18 8.58 -8.24 21.95
C ALA A 18 7.73 -7.43 20.95
N GLN A 19 8.40 -6.90 19.98
CA GLN A 19 7.84 -6.06 18.91
C GLN A 19 6.71 -6.73 18.11
N THR A 20 6.71 -8.06 18.01
CA THR A 20 5.77 -8.83 17.18
C THR A 20 5.00 -9.88 17.98
N GLU A 21 4.92 -9.75 19.33
CA GLU A 21 4.17 -10.68 20.18
C GLU A 21 2.67 -10.42 20.12
N LYS A 22 1.91 -11.50 20.33
CA LYS A 22 0.47 -11.45 20.48
C LYS A 22 0.04 -10.40 21.51
N GLY A 23 -0.95 -9.61 21.15
CA GLY A 23 -1.50 -8.57 22.02
C GLY A 23 -0.98 -7.18 21.70
N ASN A 24 0.14 -7.06 21.01
CA ASN A 24 0.69 -5.79 20.60
C ASN A 24 -0.01 -5.22 19.37
N TRP A 25 0.16 -3.93 19.18
CA TRP A 25 -0.30 -3.21 18.01
C TRP A 25 0.89 -2.68 17.22
N PHE A 26 0.73 -2.55 15.92
CA PHE A 26 1.59 -1.65 15.18
C PHE A 26 0.77 -0.72 14.28
N ALA A 27 1.18 0.53 14.25
CA ALA A 27 0.70 1.51 13.29
C ALA A 27 1.83 1.83 12.32
N GLY A 28 1.56 1.76 11.03
CA GLY A 28 2.56 1.99 10.01
C GLY A 28 2.07 2.89 8.90
N SER A 29 3.00 3.38 8.12
CA SER A 29 2.72 4.07 6.88
C SER A 29 3.78 3.70 5.87
N ASP A 30 3.35 3.13 4.78
CA ASP A 30 4.20 2.82 3.65
C ASP A 30 4.11 3.93 2.60
N LEU A 31 5.25 4.43 2.15
CA LEU A 31 5.37 5.30 1.00
C LEU A 31 5.90 4.46 -0.16
N GLY A 32 5.02 4.10 -1.06
CA GLY A 32 5.36 3.37 -2.28
C GLY A 32 5.63 4.34 -3.42
N LEU A 33 6.78 4.18 -4.03
CA LEU A 33 7.09 4.79 -5.31
C LEU A 33 7.15 3.65 -6.33
N SER A 34 6.18 3.59 -7.22
CA SER A 34 6.27 2.69 -8.36
C SER A 34 6.47 3.49 -9.62
N TYR A 35 7.50 3.12 -10.35
CA TYR A 35 7.72 3.57 -11.71
C TYR A 35 7.30 2.43 -12.62
N THR A 36 6.07 2.46 -13.09
CA THR A 36 5.56 1.45 -13.98
C THR A 36 5.67 1.96 -15.41
N SER A 37 6.51 1.33 -16.20
CA SER A 37 6.46 1.49 -17.65
C SER A 37 5.39 0.54 -18.17
N GLU A 38 4.17 1.03 -18.30
CA GLU A 38 3.10 0.27 -18.91
C GLU A 38 3.21 0.39 -20.44
N THR A 39 3.56 -0.70 -21.10
CA THR A 39 3.47 -0.81 -22.54
C THR A 39 2.06 -1.27 -22.89
N VAL A 40 1.14 -0.34 -23.12
CA VAL A 40 -0.17 -0.67 -23.69
C VAL A 40 0.02 -0.96 -25.16
N LYS A 41 -0.03 -2.23 -25.53
CA LYS A 41 -0.06 -2.67 -26.93
C LYS A 41 -1.50 -2.65 -27.42
N GLU A 42 -1.96 -1.54 -27.95
CA GLU A 42 -3.18 -1.53 -28.76
C GLU A 42 -2.80 -2.03 -30.16
N LYS A 43 -3.23 -3.25 -30.48
CA LYS A 43 -3.18 -3.77 -31.85
C LYS A 43 -4.41 -3.30 -32.61
N ASN A 44 -4.32 -2.17 -33.24
CA ASN A 44 -5.18 -1.84 -34.37
C ASN A 44 -4.32 -1.89 -35.64
N ASP A 45 -4.61 -2.87 -36.50
CA ASP A 45 -4.11 -2.99 -37.88
C ASP A 45 -2.58 -2.94 -38.04
N GLY A 46 -1.83 -3.67 -37.21
CA GLY A 46 -0.41 -3.93 -37.40
C GLY A 46 0.54 -2.82 -36.96
N THR A 47 0.07 -1.72 -36.41
CA THR A 47 0.93 -0.63 -35.93
C THR A 47 0.96 -0.60 -34.40
N GLU A 48 2.14 -0.86 -33.84
CA GLU A 48 2.38 -0.70 -32.40
C GLU A 48 2.42 0.79 -32.06
N THR A 49 1.47 1.27 -31.29
CA THR A 49 1.46 2.67 -30.87
C THR A 49 1.20 2.81 -29.37
N ARG A 50 2.19 3.31 -28.68
CA ARG A 50 2.32 3.94 -27.37
C ARG A 50 2.98 3.12 -26.29
N ASN A 51 4.24 3.47 -26.03
CA ASN A 51 4.87 3.31 -24.71
C ASN A 51 4.38 4.47 -23.83
N SER A 52 3.51 4.20 -22.90
CA SER A 52 3.09 5.17 -21.90
C SER A 52 3.85 4.90 -20.59
N THR A 53 4.64 5.87 -20.16
CA THR A 53 5.29 5.84 -18.85
C THR A 53 4.33 6.42 -17.82
N VAL A 54 3.96 5.64 -16.82
CA VAL A 54 3.11 6.08 -15.73
C VAL A 54 3.93 6.17 -14.46
N SER A 55 3.93 7.33 -13.81
CA SER A 55 4.51 7.53 -12.49
C SER A 55 3.43 7.41 -11.44
N THR A 56 3.62 6.55 -10.46
CA THR A 56 2.64 6.31 -9.40
C THR A 56 3.26 6.62 -8.04
N LEU A 57 2.59 7.48 -7.29
CA LEU A 57 2.85 7.74 -5.87
C LEU A 57 1.76 7.05 -5.04
N LYS A 58 2.17 6.31 -4.03
CA LYS A 58 1.28 5.55 -3.15
C LYS A 58 1.60 5.84 -1.70
N PHE A 59 0.57 6.11 -0.91
CA PHE A 59 0.64 6.33 0.53
C PHE A 59 -0.36 5.41 1.24
N THR A 60 0.12 4.62 2.20
CA THR A 60 -0.69 3.56 2.84
C THR A 60 -0.53 3.58 4.36
N PRO A 61 -1.28 4.44 5.09
CA PRO A 61 -1.38 4.32 6.53
C PRO A 61 -2.17 3.05 6.90
N ASN A 62 -1.70 2.36 7.93
CA ASN A 62 -2.33 1.14 8.42
C ASN A 62 -2.21 1.01 9.94
N ILE A 63 -3.16 0.28 10.54
CA ILE A 63 -3.13 -0.12 11.93
C ILE A 63 -3.42 -1.62 12.02
N ASN A 64 -2.64 -2.33 12.81
CA ASN A 64 -2.65 -3.78 12.88
C ASN A 64 -2.49 -4.25 14.33
N TYR A 65 -3.10 -5.39 14.64
CA TYR A 65 -3.04 -6.07 15.91
C TYR A 65 -2.45 -7.47 15.75
N PHE A 66 -1.51 -7.85 16.61
CA PHE A 66 -0.93 -9.18 16.62
C PHE A 66 -1.88 -10.19 17.25
N VAL A 67 -2.58 -10.96 16.43
CA VAL A 67 -3.55 -11.98 16.87
C VAL A 67 -2.88 -13.23 17.43
N ILE A 68 -1.69 -13.54 16.95
CA ILE A 68 -0.72 -14.51 17.47
C ILE A 68 0.67 -13.91 17.28
N ASP A 69 1.69 -14.49 17.87
CA ASP A 69 3.07 -14.06 17.70
C ASP A 69 3.43 -14.00 16.21
N ASN A 70 3.99 -12.89 15.80
CA ASN A 70 4.44 -12.60 14.47
C ASN A 70 3.34 -12.45 13.39
N LEU A 71 2.07 -12.72 13.67
CA LEU A 71 0.98 -12.51 12.73
C LEU A 71 0.10 -11.35 13.18
N ALA A 72 0.12 -10.28 12.43
CA ALA A 72 -0.75 -9.14 12.63
C ALA A 72 -1.84 -9.08 11.57
N VAL A 73 -3.05 -8.71 11.99
CA VAL A 73 -4.19 -8.42 11.14
C VAL A 73 -4.65 -7.00 11.39
N GLY A 74 -5.14 -6.32 10.37
CA GLY A 74 -5.53 -4.94 10.53
C GLY A 74 -6.23 -4.34 9.33
N LEU A 75 -6.26 -3.02 9.34
CA LEU A 75 -6.91 -2.21 8.31
C LEU A 75 -5.92 -1.20 7.75
N GLY A 76 -5.83 -1.15 6.43
CA GLY A 76 -5.08 -0.14 5.69
C GLY A 76 -6.02 0.79 4.92
N LEU A 77 -5.65 2.06 4.89
CA LEU A 77 -6.15 3.01 3.93
C LEU A 77 -5.05 3.25 2.90
N GLU A 78 -5.41 3.37 1.64
CA GLU A 78 -4.44 3.57 0.59
C GLU A 78 -4.90 4.70 -0.32
N TYR A 79 -4.02 5.63 -0.56
CA TYR A 79 -4.19 6.66 -1.57
C TYR A 79 -3.10 6.49 -2.63
N THR A 80 -3.53 6.33 -3.87
CA THR A 80 -2.65 6.19 -5.03
C THR A 80 -2.94 7.31 -6.01
N ASN A 81 -1.91 8.04 -6.41
CA ASN A 81 -1.97 9.03 -7.48
C ASN A 81 -1.09 8.58 -8.63
N SER A 82 -1.67 8.42 -9.80
CA SER A 82 -0.98 7.97 -11.02
C SER A 82 -1.09 9.03 -12.11
N LYS A 83 0.04 9.35 -12.73
CA LYS A 83 0.09 10.30 -13.83
C LYS A 83 0.88 9.74 -15.01
N ALA A 84 0.24 9.66 -16.16
CA ALA A 84 0.93 9.31 -17.41
C ALA A 84 1.76 10.50 -17.90
N LYS A 85 2.93 10.21 -18.48
CA LYS A 85 3.80 11.24 -19.06
C LYS A 85 3.08 11.97 -20.20
N GLY A 86 2.92 13.30 -20.05
CA GLY A 86 2.22 14.14 -21.03
C GLY A 86 0.72 14.23 -20.85
N ALA A 87 0.12 13.56 -19.86
CA ALA A 87 -1.29 13.71 -19.53
C ALA A 87 -1.54 14.99 -18.71
N SER A 88 -2.65 15.67 -18.99
CA SER A 88 -3.11 16.84 -18.18
C SER A 88 -3.67 16.39 -16.85
N ASP A 89 -4.39 15.27 -16.83
CA ASP A 89 -5.09 14.77 -15.66
C ASP A 89 -4.32 13.64 -14.99
N SER A 90 -4.52 13.50 -13.67
CA SER A 90 -4.06 12.39 -12.87
C SER A 90 -5.22 11.50 -12.46
N GLU A 91 -4.96 10.22 -12.33
CA GLU A 91 -5.88 9.24 -11.74
C GLU A 91 -5.61 9.12 -10.24
N ASN A 92 -6.67 9.17 -9.44
CA ASN A 92 -6.61 8.98 -8.01
C ASN A 92 -7.39 7.74 -7.63
N ILE A 93 -6.79 6.88 -6.82
CA ILE A 93 -7.42 5.67 -6.30
C ILE A 93 -7.37 5.74 -4.78
N PHE A 94 -8.52 5.65 -4.15
CA PHE A 94 -8.65 5.47 -2.71
C PHE A 94 -9.10 4.05 -2.42
N THR A 95 -8.41 3.38 -1.49
CA THR A 95 -8.70 1.99 -1.13
C THR A 95 -8.81 1.85 0.39
N ILE A 96 -9.76 1.04 0.83
CA ILE A 96 -9.85 0.51 2.18
C ILE A 96 -9.64 -0.99 2.12
N ALA A 97 -8.67 -1.50 2.88
CA ALA A 97 -8.24 -2.88 2.76
C ALA A 97 -7.91 -3.52 4.11
N PRO A 98 -8.72 -4.49 4.57
CA PRO A 98 -8.25 -5.49 5.52
C PRO A 98 -6.97 -6.13 5.02
N ASN A 99 -6.03 -6.35 5.94
CA ASN A 99 -4.73 -6.92 5.61
C ASN A 99 -4.22 -7.84 6.73
N ALA A 100 -3.29 -8.71 6.38
CA ALA A 100 -2.54 -9.54 7.29
C ALA A 100 -1.07 -9.47 6.94
N THR A 101 -0.20 -9.43 7.95
CA THR A 101 1.26 -9.41 7.78
C THR A 101 1.90 -10.38 8.75
N TYR A 102 2.74 -11.25 8.24
CA TYR A 102 3.53 -12.18 9.02
C TYR A 102 5.00 -11.79 9.00
N PHE A 103 5.59 -11.66 10.18
CA PHE A 103 6.99 -11.34 10.39
C PHE A 103 7.80 -12.62 10.68
N PHE A 104 9.04 -12.66 10.21
CA PHE A 104 10.00 -13.75 10.45
C PHE A 104 11.19 -13.17 11.22
N PRO A 105 11.15 -13.02 12.57
CA PRO A 105 12.24 -12.42 13.32
C PRO A 105 13.52 -13.26 13.16
N LEU A 106 14.54 -12.70 12.53
CA LEU A 106 15.86 -13.34 12.37
C LEU A 106 16.83 -12.90 13.46
N SER A 107 16.64 -11.69 13.97
CA SER A 107 17.43 -11.11 15.07
C SER A 107 16.61 -10.06 15.79
N ALA A 108 17.16 -9.50 16.86
CA ALA A 108 16.51 -8.40 17.60
C ALA A 108 16.17 -7.17 16.71
N ASN A 109 16.92 -6.97 15.63
CA ASN A 109 16.77 -5.77 14.79
C ASN A 109 16.27 -6.06 13.37
N LEU A 110 16.12 -7.34 12.98
CA LEU A 110 15.82 -7.68 11.59
C LEU A 110 14.71 -8.73 11.51
N ALA A 111 13.61 -8.36 10.84
CA ALA A 111 12.52 -9.26 10.55
C ALA A 111 12.05 -9.12 9.09
N PRO A 112 12.36 -10.06 8.21
CA PRO A 112 11.62 -10.21 6.96
C PRO A 112 10.12 -10.34 7.22
N PHE A 113 9.30 -9.91 6.28
CA PHE A 113 7.87 -10.05 6.39
C PHE A 113 7.23 -10.34 5.04
N VAL A 114 6.06 -10.96 5.09
CA VAL A 114 5.14 -11.10 3.97
C VAL A 114 3.77 -10.60 4.40
N GLY A 115 3.06 -9.95 3.50
CA GLY A 115 1.73 -9.43 3.78
C GLY A 115 0.81 -9.64 2.60
N ALA A 116 -0.48 -9.74 2.91
CA ALA A 116 -1.55 -9.81 1.92
C ALA A 116 -2.67 -8.86 2.32
N LYS A 117 -3.39 -8.35 1.32
CA LYS A 117 -4.57 -7.51 1.52
C LYS A 117 -5.66 -7.89 0.53
N VAL A 118 -6.89 -7.65 0.94
CA VAL A 118 -8.05 -7.61 0.06
C VAL A 118 -8.82 -6.34 0.40
N GLY A 119 -9.33 -5.62 -0.59
CA GLY A 119 -9.96 -4.35 -0.31
C GLY A 119 -10.92 -3.89 -1.40
N TYR A 120 -11.49 -2.74 -1.15
CA TYR A 120 -12.36 -2.05 -2.09
C TYR A 120 -11.72 -0.73 -2.50
N ALA A 121 -11.58 -0.56 -3.81
CA ALA A 121 -10.94 0.59 -4.42
C ALA A 121 -11.98 1.47 -5.13
N MET A 122 -11.81 2.78 -5.02
CA MET A 122 -12.56 3.81 -5.71
C MET A 122 -11.58 4.66 -6.51
N ALA A 123 -11.68 4.58 -7.82
CA ALA A 123 -10.85 5.33 -8.75
C ALA A 123 -11.61 6.52 -9.33
N SER A 124 -10.92 7.62 -9.56
CA SER A 124 -11.44 8.80 -10.22
C SER A 124 -10.36 9.45 -11.09
N ALA A 125 -10.73 9.81 -12.32
CA ALA A 125 -9.88 10.56 -13.22
C ALA A 125 -10.61 11.85 -13.65
N GLY A 126 -10.06 13.01 -13.26
CA GLY A 126 -10.71 14.31 -13.50
C GLY A 126 -12.00 14.53 -12.68
N SER A 127 -12.82 15.48 -13.11
CA SER A 127 -14.01 15.94 -12.36
C SER A 127 -15.34 15.32 -12.78
N SER A 128 -15.36 14.43 -13.79
CA SER A 128 -16.60 13.87 -14.34
C SER A 128 -16.99 12.55 -13.65
N ASP A 129 -18.28 12.38 -13.36
CA ASP A 129 -18.83 11.12 -12.81
C ASP A 129 -18.69 9.93 -13.77
N ALA A 130 -18.59 10.19 -15.08
CA ALA A 130 -18.35 9.16 -16.08
C ALA A 130 -16.95 8.51 -15.96
N ASN A 131 -16.03 9.14 -15.22
CA ASN A 131 -14.65 8.67 -14.99
C ASN A 131 -14.44 8.12 -13.58
N LYS A 132 -15.51 7.63 -12.96
CA LYS A 132 -15.45 6.98 -11.64
C LYS A 132 -15.61 5.49 -11.78
N ASP A 133 -14.59 4.77 -11.36
CA ASP A 133 -14.56 3.32 -11.31
C ASP A 133 -14.45 2.84 -9.87
N ASN A 134 -15.02 1.68 -9.58
CA ASN A 134 -14.88 1.06 -8.28
C ASN A 134 -14.81 -0.46 -8.41
N GLY A 135 -14.21 -1.10 -7.43
CA GLY A 135 -14.07 -2.55 -7.47
C GLY A 135 -13.17 -3.12 -6.40
N LEU A 136 -12.77 -4.36 -6.61
CA LEU A 136 -11.95 -5.10 -5.67
C LEU A 136 -10.46 -4.89 -5.98
N VAL A 137 -9.68 -4.94 -4.92
CA VAL A 137 -8.23 -5.02 -5.00
C VAL A 137 -7.73 -6.18 -4.16
N PHE A 138 -6.79 -6.93 -4.73
CA PHE A 138 -6.02 -7.95 -4.04
C PHE A 138 -4.56 -7.57 -4.15
N GLY A 139 -3.83 -7.70 -3.05
CA GLY A 139 -2.42 -7.35 -3.05
C GLY A 139 -1.59 -8.23 -2.15
N GLY A 140 -0.31 -8.29 -2.47
CA GLY A 140 0.70 -8.95 -1.67
C GLY A 140 1.97 -8.14 -1.64
N LYS A 141 2.69 -8.20 -0.52
CA LYS A 141 4.00 -7.58 -0.36
C LYS A 141 4.95 -8.49 0.39
N ALA A 142 6.22 -8.39 0.08
CA ALA A 142 7.30 -9.00 0.84
C ALA A 142 8.40 -7.99 1.07
N GLY A 143 9.02 -8.03 2.24
CA GLY A 143 10.00 -7.02 2.59
C GLY A 143 10.79 -7.34 3.83
N ILE A 144 11.50 -6.33 4.32
CA ILE A 144 12.34 -6.40 5.49
C ILE A 144 11.98 -5.23 6.41
N ALA A 145 11.76 -5.53 7.69
CA ALA A 145 11.65 -4.55 8.75
C ALA A 145 12.98 -4.51 9.52
N TYR A 146 13.57 -3.33 9.60
CA TYR A 146 14.73 -3.06 10.43
C TYR A 146 14.30 -2.23 11.64
N PHE A 147 14.36 -2.84 12.82
CA PHE A 147 14.00 -2.20 14.08
C PHE A 147 15.13 -1.28 14.54
N VAL A 148 14.86 0.01 14.55
CA VAL A 148 15.81 1.02 15.05
C VAL A 148 15.80 1.09 16.56
N ASN A 149 14.70 0.66 17.18
CA ASN A 149 14.54 0.44 18.61
C ASN A 149 13.32 -0.51 18.83
N GLN A 150 12.96 -0.73 20.09
CA GLN A 150 11.86 -1.65 20.46
C GLN A 150 10.48 -1.20 19.98
N GLY A 151 10.27 0.08 19.72
CA GLY A 151 8.96 0.63 19.33
C GLY A 151 8.91 1.14 17.89
N ALA A 152 10.00 1.06 17.10
CA ALA A 152 10.01 1.62 15.76
C ALA A 152 10.86 0.82 14.79
N ALA A 153 10.36 0.67 13.57
CA ALA A 153 11.07 0.04 12.46
C ALA A 153 10.98 0.87 11.19
N ILE A 154 12.01 0.74 10.37
CA ILE A 154 12.03 1.18 8.98
C ILE A 154 11.78 -0.07 8.13
N THR A 155 10.90 0.03 7.15
CA THR A 155 10.56 -1.08 6.26
C THR A 155 10.97 -0.78 4.83
N GLY A 156 11.42 -1.82 4.12
CA GLY A 156 11.58 -1.80 2.67
C GLY A 156 10.85 -2.99 2.08
N TYR A 157 10.11 -2.81 0.98
CA TYR A 157 9.33 -3.90 0.42
C TYR A 157 9.21 -3.81 -1.10
N VAL A 158 8.90 -4.95 -1.70
CA VAL A 158 8.34 -5.11 -3.03
C VAL A 158 6.90 -5.60 -2.90
N GLY A 159 5.99 -5.05 -3.69
CA GLY A 159 4.59 -5.42 -3.63
C GLY A 159 3.93 -5.45 -5.00
N TYR A 160 2.89 -6.26 -5.10
CA TYR A 160 2.04 -6.36 -6.28
C TYR A 160 0.58 -6.20 -5.88
N ASP A 161 -0.13 -5.31 -6.58
CA ASP A 161 -1.56 -5.09 -6.42
C ASP A 161 -2.30 -5.37 -7.73
N SER A 162 -3.39 -6.11 -7.65
CA SER A 162 -4.29 -6.40 -8.77
C SER A 162 -5.65 -5.76 -8.49
N TYR A 163 -6.06 -4.87 -9.35
CA TYR A 163 -7.34 -4.17 -9.31
C TYR A 163 -8.28 -4.74 -10.35
N SER A 164 -9.53 -4.97 -9.96
CA SER A 164 -10.64 -5.31 -10.85
C SER A 164 -11.72 -4.25 -10.66
N LEU A 165 -11.72 -3.27 -11.55
CA LEU A 165 -12.55 -2.07 -11.44
C LEU A 165 -13.65 -2.11 -12.49
N LYS A 166 -14.87 -1.70 -12.09
CA LYS A 166 -16.02 -1.56 -12.97
C LYS A 166 -16.42 -0.09 -13.08
N ASN A 167 -16.70 0.34 -14.29
CA ASN A 167 -17.15 1.70 -14.52
C ASN A 167 -18.55 1.91 -13.94
N LYS A 168 -18.73 3.01 -13.20
CA LYS A 168 -20.00 3.31 -12.53
C LYS A 168 -21.14 3.63 -13.51
N ALA A 169 -20.82 4.20 -14.66
CA ALA A 169 -21.79 4.53 -15.69
C ALA A 169 -22.10 3.36 -16.63
N ASN A 170 -21.15 2.40 -16.79
CA ASN A 170 -21.31 1.21 -17.63
C ASN A 170 -20.72 -0.02 -16.94
N SER A 171 -21.55 -0.70 -16.16
CA SER A 171 -21.15 -1.87 -15.37
C SER A 171 -20.67 -3.09 -16.19
N LYS A 172 -20.82 -3.06 -17.52
CA LYS A 172 -20.27 -4.08 -18.42
C LYS A 172 -18.81 -3.84 -18.77
N ALA A 173 -18.31 -2.63 -18.57
CA ALA A 173 -16.90 -2.29 -18.78
C ALA A 173 -16.11 -2.60 -17.49
N GLU A 174 -15.26 -3.61 -17.54
CA GLU A 174 -14.37 -4.01 -16.46
C GLU A 174 -12.93 -3.77 -16.88
N THR A 175 -12.17 -3.12 -16.02
CA THR A 175 -10.74 -2.85 -16.21
C THR A 175 -9.95 -3.65 -15.19
N GLN A 176 -9.06 -4.52 -15.64
CA GLN A 176 -8.10 -5.22 -14.79
C GLN A 176 -6.75 -4.54 -14.90
N ARG A 177 -6.13 -4.26 -13.76
CA ARG A 177 -4.85 -3.57 -13.69
C ARG A 177 -3.95 -4.20 -12.64
N GLY A 178 -2.72 -4.57 -13.04
CA GLY A 178 -1.67 -5.04 -12.15
C GLY A 178 -0.61 -3.94 -11.93
N ILE A 179 -0.22 -3.70 -10.67
CA ILE A 179 0.81 -2.73 -10.32
C ILE A 179 1.87 -3.43 -9.49
N LEU A 180 3.08 -3.51 -10.01
CA LEU A 180 4.27 -3.95 -9.28
C LEU A 180 5.05 -2.71 -8.83
N GLY A 181 5.44 -2.66 -7.56
CA GLY A 181 6.13 -1.51 -7.02
C GLY A 181 7.08 -1.86 -5.89
N VAL A 182 7.93 -0.91 -5.56
CA VAL A 182 8.78 -0.93 -4.38
C VAL A 182 8.39 0.20 -3.46
N GLY A 183 8.61 0.03 -2.16
CA GLY A 183 8.29 1.06 -1.20
C GLY A 183 9.18 1.00 0.03
N VAL A 184 9.15 2.11 0.74
CA VAL A 184 9.74 2.26 2.06
C VAL A 184 8.67 2.72 3.03
N GLY A 185 8.81 2.35 4.29
CA GLY A 185 7.83 2.72 5.30
C GLY A 185 8.46 2.88 6.68
N VAL A 186 7.63 3.36 7.59
CA VAL A 186 7.91 3.38 9.01
C VAL A 186 6.77 2.69 9.75
N ALA A 187 7.11 1.95 10.79
CA ALA A 187 6.14 1.30 11.65
C ALA A 187 6.48 1.56 13.12
N LEU A 188 5.45 1.85 13.91
CA LEU A 188 5.52 2.05 15.36
C LEU A 188 4.79 0.89 16.02
N PHE A 189 5.46 0.25 16.98
CA PHE A 189 4.97 -0.93 17.71
C PHE A 189 4.69 -0.55 19.18
N PHE A 190 3.57 -0.98 19.74
CA PHE A 190 3.15 -0.64 21.10
C PHE A 190 2.13 -1.63 21.66
#